data_cda672bf12c060a17bbfb38b2cabd3fc
#
_entry.id   cda672bf12c060a17bbfb38b2cabd3fc
#
_cell.length_a   1.000
_cell.length_b   1.000
_cell.length_c   1.000
_cell.angle_alpha   90.00
_cell.angle_beta   90.00
_cell.angle_gamma   90.00
#
_symmetry.space_group_name_H-M   'P 1'
#
loop_
_entity.id
_entity.type
_entity.pdbx_description
1 polymer ?
#
loop_
_entity_poly.entity_id
_entity_poly.type
_entity_poly.pdbx_seq_one_letter_code
_entity_poly.pdbx_strand_id
1 'polypeptide(L)'
;MKNEGDSGLGLLEAGLTSEFGSATELFRNSASGMRLSPNTDLVVLLGSSWSVYWPTIGDEVKAECDLFRSAVQEGIPVLGICYGAQLISYASGGDVRRTDFPEIGWTDIDPSGERTPVVGRWMQWHYDTFTVPIGFEMLGTNNAGAQAIRCGRTLGVQFHPEVDCEILRAWIGASEVDELEVFGIVESQIIDESEDEVARAVEAIPGFIEWFVEEVAQGPIKGC
;
A
#
# COMPACT_ATOMS: atom_id res chain seq x y z
N MET A 1 -0.01 -10.20 -1.52
CA MET A 1 0.60 -10.41 -2.85
C MET A 1 1.79 -9.49 -3.01
N LYS A 2 2.90 -9.98 -3.53
CA LYS A 2 4.17 -9.24 -3.70
C LYS A 2 5.00 -9.78 -4.86
N ASN A 3 6.09 -9.10 -5.28
CA ASN A 3 7.10 -9.74 -6.13
C ASN A 3 8.00 -10.66 -5.30
N GLU A 4 8.65 -11.59 -5.98
CA GLU A 4 9.71 -12.39 -5.36
C GLU A 4 10.87 -11.46 -4.95
N GLY A 5 11.30 -11.52 -3.70
CA GLY A 5 12.33 -10.65 -3.15
C GLY A 5 11.85 -9.33 -2.54
N ASP A 6 10.60 -8.90 -2.79
CA ASP A 6 10.03 -7.72 -2.11
C ASP A 6 9.81 -8.01 -0.61
N SER A 7 9.77 -6.93 0.18
CA SER A 7 9.45 -6.98 1.61
C SER A 7 8.07 -7.59 1.88
N GLY A 8 7.91 -8.15 3.07
CA GLY A 8 6.64 -8.71 3.54
C GLY A 8 5.77 -7.69 4.24
N LEU A 9 5.00 -8.16 5.23
CA LEU A 9 4.07 -7.33 6.00
C LEU A 9 4.75 -6.44 7.06
N GLY A 10 6.04 -6.67 7.37
CA GLY A 10 6.80 -5.84 8.29
C GLY A 10 6.07 -5.57 9.61
N LEU A 11 5.94 -4.30 10.00
CA LEU A 11 5.25 -3.89 11.24
C LEU A 11 3.78 -4.32 11.30
N LEU A 12 3.14 -4.59 10.18
CA LEU A 12 1.74 -5.03 10.13
C LEU A 12 1.55 -6.52 10.44
N GLU A 13 2.60 -7.34 10.33
CA GLU A 13 2.49 -8.80 10.32
C GLU A 13 1.84 -9.34 11.60
N ALA A 14 2.36 -8.94 12.76
CA ALA A 14 1.87 -9.44 14.05
C ALA A 14 0.39 -9.12 14.28
N GLY A 15 -0.02 -7.88 13.98
CA GLY A 15 -1.40 -7.45 14.16
C GLY A 15 -2.36 -8.11 13.17
N LEU A 16 -2.01 -8.11 11.87
CA LEU A 16 -2.87 -8.72 10.86
C LEU A 16 -2.99 -10.24 11.03
N THR A 17 -1.91 -10.93 11.40
CA THR A 17 -1.97 -12.37 11.66
C THR A 17 -2.73 -12.72 12.94
N SER A 18 -2.75 -11.84 13.93
CA SER A 18 -3.60 -11.99 15.11
C SER A 18 -5.10 -11.93 14.76
N GLU A 19 -5.49 -11.05 13.86
CA GLU A 19 -6.89 -10.81 13.49
C GLU A 19 -7.40 -11.78 12.41
N PHE A 20 -6.57 -12.08 11.40
CA PHE A 20 -6.97 -12.82 10.19
C PHE A 20 -6.29 -14.19 10.06
N GLY A 21 -5.43 -14.58 11.00
CA GLY A 21 -4.69 -15.84 10.92
C GLY A 21 -3.42 -15.75 10.08
N SER A 22 -2.84 -16.90 9.73
CA SER A 22 -1.55 -16.98 9.05
C SER A 22 -1.61 -16.48 7.61
N ALA A 23 -0.60 -15.71 7.22
CA ALA A 23 -0.46 -15.20 5.85
C ALA A 23 0.08 -16.29 4.90
N THR A 24 -0.44 -16.31 3.68
CA THR A 24 0.10 -17.07 2.55
C THR A 24 0.64 -16.09 1.52
N GLU A 25 1.89 -16.24 1.15
CA GLU A 25 2.49 -15.39 0.11
C GLU A 25 2.05 -15.83 -1.28
N LEU A 26 1.65 -14.86 -2.08
CA LEU A 26 1.34 -15.01 -3.50
C LEU A 26 2.26 -14.11 -4.31
N PHE A 27 2.91 -14.64 -5.33
CA PHE A 27 3.85 -13.88 -6.15
C PHE A 27 3.24 -13.41 -7.47
N ARG A 28 3.47 -12.14 -7.84
CA ARG A 28 2.91 -11.50 -9.04
C ARG A 28 3.26 -12.22 -10.33
N ASN A 29 4.49 -12.68 -10.48
CA ASN A 29 4.95 -13.45 -11.64
C ASN A 29 4.24 -14.81 -11.82
N SER A 30 3.50 -15.25 -10.81
CA SER A 30 2.70 -16.49 -10.84
C SER A 30 1.19 -16.20 -10.83
N ALA A 31 0.77 -14.94 -10.98
CA ALA A 31 -0.61 -14.50 -10.81
C ALA A 31 -1.57 -15.03 -11.89
N SER A 32 -1.07 -15.38 -13.07
CA SER A 32 -1.92 -15.88 -14.15
C SER A 32 -2.65 -17.17 -13.74
N GLY A 33 -3.98 -17.08 -13.64
CA GLY A 33 -4.85 -18.20 -13.19
C GLY A 33 -4.97 -18.36 -11.68
N MET A 34 -4.38 -17.46 -10.89
CA MET A 34 -4.49 -17.44 -9.44
C MET A 34 -5.94 -17.17 -9.01
N ARG A 35 -6.38 -17.85 -7.96
CA ARG A 35 -7.71 -17.68 -7.36
C ARG A 35 -7.55 -17.55 -5.85
N LEU A 36 -8.47 -16.82 -5.24
CA LEU A 36 -8.57 -16.77 -3.79
C LEU A 36 -8.90 -18.16 -3.24
N SER A 37 -8.29 -18.49 -2.10
CA SER A 37 -8.68 -19.68 -1.35
C SER A 37 -10.09 -19.48 -0.76
N PRO A 38 -10.93 -20.52 -0.65
CA PRO A 38 -12.23 -20.42 0.01
C PRO A 38 -12.17 -19.92 1.47
N ASN A 39 -11.01 -19.99 2.08
CA ASN A 39 -10.78 -19.55 3.47
C ASN A 39 -9.93 -18.29 3.52
N THR A 40 -10.01 -17.42 2.52
CA THR A 40 -9.31 -16.14 2.52
C THR A 40 -10.13 -15.12 3.30
N ASP A 41 -9.59 -14.62 4.40
CA ASP A 41 -10.25 -13.64 5.28
C ASP A 41 -9.78 -12.20 5.01
N LEU A 42 -8.62 -12.02 4.35
CA LEU A 42 -8.04 -10.74 3.99
C LEU A 42 -7.15 -10.90 2.76
N VAL A 43 -7.16 -9.92 1.86
CA VAL A 43 -6.17 -9.78 0.78
C VAL A 43 -5.31 -8.55 1.05
N VAL A 44 -3.98 -8.73 1.09
CA VAL A 44 -3.02 -7.61 1.15
C VAL A 44 -2.27 -7.54 -0.17
N LEU A 45 -2.38 -6.40 -0.86
CA LEU A 45 -1.64 -6.05 -2.07
C LEU A 45 -0.48 -5.14 -1.66
N LEU A 46 0.72 -5.68 -1.60
CA LEU A 46 1.91 -4.96 -1.14
C LEU A 46 2.50 -4.04 -2.21
N GLY A 47 3.43 -3.19 -1.80
CA GLY A 47 4.24 -2.35 -2.66
C GLY A 47 5.00 -3.13 -3.74
N SER A 48 5.53 -2.42 -4.73
CA SER A 48 6.32 -2.98 -5.83
C SER A 48 7.13 -1.88 -6.50
N SER A 49 8.26 -2.26 -7.10
CA SER A 49 8.99 -1.43 -8.05
C SER A 49 8.31 -1.29 -9.42
N TRP A 50 7.22 -2.05 -9.66
CA TRP A 50 6.45 -2.01 -10.89
C TRP A 50 5.50 -0.81 -10.95
N SER A 51 5.11 -0.43 -12.18
CA SER A 51 4.00 0.51 -12.40
C SER A 51 2.88 -0.21 -13.15
N VAL A 52 1.62 -0.04 -12.71
CA VAL A 52 0.45 -0.74 -13.25
C VAL A 52 0.21 -0.50 -14.76
N TYR A 53 0.82 0.54 -15.32
CA TYR A 53 0.70 0.91 -16.74
C TYR A 53 1.88 0.40 -17.60
N TRP A 54 2.81 -0.39 -17.06
CA TRP A 54 3.90 -0.94 -17.86
C TRP A 54 3.42 -2.05 -18.79
N PRO A 55 3.65 -1.93 -20.10
CA PRO A 55 3.17 -2.92 -21.08
C PRO A 55 3.78 -4.32 -20.88
N THR A 56 4.98 -4.38 -20.29
CA THR A 56 5.75 -5.62 -20.08
C THR A 56 5.17 -6.53 -19.02
N ILE A 57 4.28 -6.03 -18.16
CA ILE A 57 3.65 -6.77 -17.06
C ILE A 57 2.11 -6.71 -17.13
N GLY A 58 1.58 -6.44 -18.32
CA GLY A 58 0.13 -6.25 -18.49
C GLY A 58 -0.71 -7.47 -18.11
N ASP A 59 -0.19 -8.68 -18.31
CA ASP A 59 -0.88 -9.92 -17.95
C ASP A 59 -0.92 -10.12 -16.43
N GLU A 60 0.16 -9.80 -15.73
CA GLU A 60 0.25 -9.82 -14.27
C GLU A 60 -0.68 -8.77 -13.64
N VAL A 61 -0.64 -7.53 -14.13
CA VAL A 61 -1.54 -6.46 -13.68
C VAL A 61 -2.99 -6.85 -13.88
N LYS A 62 -3.33 -7.43 -15.04
CA LYS A 62 -4.68 -7.92 -15.31
C LYS A 62 -5.09 -9.00 -14.31
N ALA A 63 -4.22 -9.96 -14.03
CA ALA A 63 -4.51 -11.05 -13.09
C ALA A 63 -4.71 -10.53 -11.66
N GLU A 64 -3.91 -9.54 -11.22
CA GLU A 64 -4.10 -8.88 -9.92
C GLU A 64 -5.41 -8.08 -9.86
N CYS A 65 -5.75 -7.35 -10.93
CA CYS A 65 -7.04 -6.65 -11.02
C CYS A 65 -8.22 -7.62 -10.93
N ASP A 66 -8.13 -8.78 -11.59
CA ASP A 66 -9.18 -9.81 -11.55
C ASP A 66 -9.28 -10.43 -10.14
N LEU A 67 -8.15 -10.67 -9.46
CA LEU A 67 -8.11 -11.15 -8.08
C LEU A 67 -8.71 -10.12 -7.12
N PHE A 68 -8.33 -8.86 -7.24
CA PHE A 68 -8.91 -7.75 -6.46
C PHE A 68 -10.44 -7.69 -6.63
N ARG A 69 -10.93 -7.72 -7.87
CA ARG A 69 -12.38 -7.70 -8.15
C ARG A 69 -13.09 -8.90 -7.56
N SER A 70 -12.48 -10.09 -7.60
CA SER A 70 -13.03 -11.28 -6.94
C SER A 70 -13.14 -11.09 -5.44
N ALA A 71 -12.11 -10.55 -4.78
CA ALA A 71 -12.15 -10.24 -3.35
C ALA A 71 -13.31 -9.29 -3.02
N VAL A 72 -13.47 -8.20 -3.78
CA VAL A 72 -14.57 -7.24 -3.59
C VAL A 72 -15.94 -7.92 -3.78
N GLN A 73 -16.12 -8.75 -4.83
CA GLN A 73 -17.37 -9.46 -5.10
C GLN A 73 -17.72 -10.48 -4.00
N GLU A 74 -16.73 -11.14 -3.43
CA GLU A 74 -16.89 -12.10 -2.33
C GLU A 74 -17.01 -11.41 -0.96
N GLY A 75 -16.85 -10.08 -0.90
CA GLY A 75 -16.90 -9.28 0.33
C GLY A 75 -15.68 -9.47 1.22
N ILE A 76 -14.58 -9.98 0.66
CA ILE A 76 -13.31 -10.14 1.37
C ILE A 76 -12.65 -8.76 1.49
N PRO A 77 -12.21 -8.36 2.69
CA PRO A 77 -11.47 -7.11 2.89
C PRO A 77 -10.18 -7.06 2.05
N VAL A 78 -9.84 -5.86 1.57
CA VAL A 78 -8.60 -5.63 0.82
C VAL A 78 -7.83 -4.45 1.41
N LEU A 79 -6.54 -4.65 1.69
CA LEU A 79 -5.59 -3.61 2.02
C LEU A 79 -4.57 -3.50 0.89
N GLY A 80 -4.51 -2.35 0.22
CA GLY A 80 -3.48 -2.05 -0.78
C GLY A 80 -2.47 -1.04 -0.26
N ILE A 81 -1.18 -1.34 -0.44
CA ILE A 81 -0.07 -0.51 0.01
C ILE A 81 0.75 -0.08 -1.21
N CYS A 82 0.99 1.22 -1.38
CA CYS A 82 1.77 1.82 -2.45
C CYS A 82 1.29 1.34 -3.85
N TYR A 83 2.04 0.49 -4.53
CA TYR A 83 1.58 -0.15 -5.78
C TYR A 83 0.20 -0.82 -5.61
N GLY A 84 -0.06 -1.46 -4.47
CA GLY A 84 -1.36 -2.07 -4.19
C GLY A 84 -2.51 -1.06 -4.16
N ALA A 85 -2.30 0.15 -3.64
CA ALA A 85 -3.28 1.24 -3.70
C ALA A 85 -3.46 1.77 -5.13
N GLN A 86 -2.37 1.87 -5.89
CA GLN A 86 -2.40 2.24 -7.30
C GLN A 86 -3.16 1.20 -8.13
N LEU A 87 -2.95 -0.10 -7.86
CA LEU A 87 -3.68 -1.19 -8.50
C LEU A 87 -5.19 -1.12 -8.18
N ILE A 88 -5.57 -0.88 -6.92
CA ILE A 88 -6.96 -0.68 -6.50
C ILE A 88 -7.58 0.48 -7.27
N SER A 89 -6.90 1.62 -7.34
CA SER A 89 -7.37 2.77 -8.12
C SER A 89 -7.56 2.40 -9.58
N TYR A 90 -6.54 1.83 -10.21
CA TYR A 90 -6.56 1.43 -11.63
C TYR A 90 -7.67 0.41 -11.93
N ALA A 91 -7.80 -0.63 -11.10
CA ALA A 91 -8.82 -1.67 -11.25
C ALA A 91 -10.26 -1.14 -11.09
N SER A 92 -10.42 -0.03 -10.38
CA SER A 92 -11.69 0.66 -10.10
C SER A 92 -11.97 1.83 -11.06
N GLY A 93 -11.17 1.98 -12.12
CA GLY A 93 -11.36 3.00 -13.17
C GLY A 93 -10.74 4.36 -12.86
N GLY A 94 -9.85 4.43 -11.88
CA GLY A 94 -8.96 5.56 -11.67
C GLY A 94 -7.76 5.54 -12.62
N ASP A 95 -6.96 6.59 -12.56
CA ASP A 95 -5.75 6.76 -13.37
C ASP A 95 -4.50 6.70 -12.49
N VAL A 96 -3.43 6.10 -13.00
CA VAL A 96 -2.12 6.02 -12.33
C VAL A 96 -1.08 6.56 -13.28
N ARG A 97 -0.25 7.47 -12.79
CA ARG A 97 0.78 8.12 -13.61
C ARG A 97 2.03 8.44 -12.81
N ARG A 98 3.15 8.52 -13.50
CA ARG A 98 4.41 8.98 -12.92
C ARG A 98 4.31 10.46 -12.54
N THR A 99 4.90 10.81 -11.43
CA THR A 99 5.06 12.20 -10.96
C THR A 99 6.35 12.80 -11.51
N ASP A 100 6.42 14.13 -11.55
CA ASP A 100 7.66 14.84 -11.95
C ASP A 100 8.77 14.67 -10.90
N PHE A 101 8.39 14.51 -9.63
CA PHE A 101 9.29 14.29 -8.50
C PHE A 101 8.76 13.12 -7.65
N PRO A 102 9.62 12.15 -7.29
CA PRO A 102 9.23 11.08 -6.39
C PRO A 102 8.94 11.63 -4.98
N GLU A 103 8.13 10.90 -4.24
CA GLU A 103 7.99 11.12 -2.80
C GLU A 103 8.72 9.98 -2.09
N ILE A 104 9.86 10.31 -1.44
CA ILE A 104 10.73 9.37 -0.73
C ILE A 104 11.13 10.01 0.60
N GLY A 105 10.92 9.28 1.70
CA GLY A 105 11.17 9.73 3.06
C GLY A 105 9.91 9.82 3.91
N TRP A 106 10.05 10.32 5.13
CA TRP A 106 8.95 10.44 6.07
C TRP A 106 8.16 11.73 5.82
N THR A 107 6.89 11.61 5.49
CA THR A 107 6.04 12.73 5.08
C THR A 107 4.72 12.75 5.85
N ASP A 108 4.27 13.95 6.20
CA ASP A 108 2.97 14.15 6.86
C ASP A 108 1.83 13.97 5.87
N ILE A 109 0.78 13.29 6.33
CA ILE A 109 -0.48 13.11 5.62
C ILE A 109 -1.56 13.91 6.32
N ASP A 110 -2.17 14.83 5.58
CA ASP A 110 -3.27 15.65 6.04
C ASP A 110 -4.61 14.92 5.91
N PRO A 111 -5.57 15.14 6.84
CA PRO A 111 -6.88 14.54 6.73
C PRO A 111 -7.66 15.15 5.55
N SER A 112 -8.39 14.28 4.84
CA SER A 112 -9.38 14.70 3.83
C SER A 112 -10.78 14.38 4.35
N GLY A 113 -11.23 15.12 5.38
CA GLY A 113 -12.48 14.89 6.08
C GLY A 113 -12.25 14.54 7.55
N GLU A 114 -12.93 13.52 8.05
CA GLU A 114 -12.75 13.04 9.42
C GLU A 114 -11.34 12.47 9.62
N ARG A 115 -10.75 12.76 10.79
CA ARG A 115 -9.40 12.27 11.10
C ARG A 115 -9.43 10.77 11.42
N THR A 116 -8.73 10.00 10.62
CA THR A 116 -8.56 8.55 10.78
C THR A 116 -7.09 8.20 11.07
N PRO A 117 -6.75 6.98 11.50
CA PRO A 117 -5.37 6.55 11.74
C PRO A 117 -4.44 6.56 10.51
N VAL A 118 -4.96 6.79 9.31
CA VAL A 118 -4.11 7.01 8.12
C VAL A 118 -3.41 8.38 8.13
N VAL A 119 -3.93 9.32 8.94
CA VAL A 119 -3.38 10.68 9.10
C VAL A 119 -2.20 10.65 10.07
N GLY A 120 -1.13 11.28 9.67
CA GLY A 120 0.10 11.33 10.46
C GLY A 120 1.33 11.26 9.58
N ARG A 121 2.47 10.92 10.16
CA ARG A 121 3.73 10.87 9.45
C ARG A 121 4.10 9.42 9.13
N TRP A 122 4.24 9.13 7.83
CA TRP A 122 4.48 7.80 7.30
C TRP A 122 5.59 7.78 6.29
N MET A 123 6.24 6.61 6.12
CA MET A 123 7.26 6.41 5.10
C MET A 123 6.66 6.42 3.71
N GLN A 124 7.25 7.19 2.80
CA GLN A 124 6.95 7.24 1.39
C GLN A 124 8.12 6.67 0.58
N TRP A 125 7.80 5.89 -0.45
CA TRP A 125 8.79 5.46 -1.44
C TRP A 125 8.09 5.18 -2.76
N HIS A 126 7.72 6.24 -3.48
CA HIS A 126 6.99 6.07 -4.73
C HIS A 126 7.29 7.17 -5.75
N TYR A 127 7.18 6.78 -7.01
CA TYR A 127 7.36 7.62 -8.20
C TYR A 127 6.04 7.89 -8.91
N ASP A 128 4.99 7.13 -8.59
CA ASP A 128 3.69 7.20 -9.21
C ASP A 128 2.66 7.75 -8.22
N THR A 129 1.65 8.41 -8.76
CA THR A 129 0.45 8.84 -8.01
C THR A 129 -0.79 8.30 -8.70
N PHE A 130 -1.91 8.29 -7.98
CA PHE A 130 -3.19 7.81 -8.50
C PHE A 130 -4.32 8.81 -8.25
N THR A 131 -5.38 8.70 -9.05
CA THR A 131 -6.61 9.46 -8.83
C THR A 131 -7.58 8.67 -7.96
N VAL A 132 -8.46 9.37 -7.23
CA VAL A 132 -9.53 8.74 -6.45
C VAL A 132 -10.64 8.28 -7.40
N PRO A 133 -10.92 6.97 -7.50
CA PRO A 133 -11.96 6.46 -8.38
C PRO A 133 -13.37 6.90 -7.91
N ILE A 134 -14.33 6.90 -8.83
CA ILE A 134 -15.73 7.18 -8.50
C ILE A 134 -16.23 6.14 -7.48
N GLY A 135 -16.85 6.62 -6.41
CA GLY A 135 -17.36 5.77 -5.32
C GLY A 135 -16.38 5.56 -4.17
N PHE A 136 -15.11 5.95 -4.34
CA PHE A 136 -14.14 5.96 -3.25
C PHE A 136 -14.17 7.29 -2.49
N GLU A 137 -13.93 7.20 -1.20
CA GLU A 137 -13.67 8.32 -0.31
C GLU A 137 -12.16 8.53 -0.19
N MET A 138 -11.69 9.78 -0.26
CA MET A 138 -10.32 10.13 0.06
C MET A 138 -10.24 10.42 1.56
N LEU A 139 -9.38 9.67 2.28
CA LEU A 139 -9.20 9.79 3.72
C LEU A 139 -7.99 10.65 4.09
N GLY A 140 -6.98 10.67 3.25
CA GLY A 140 -5.74 11.39 3.46
C GLY A 140 -5.14 11.91 2.17
N THR A 141 -4.45 13.04 2.26
CA THR A 141 -3.79 13.72 1.13
C THR A 141 -2.53 14.43 1.59
N ASN A 142 -1.66 14.75 0.64
CA ASN A 142 -0.55 15.69 0.79
C ASN A 142 -0.27 16.39 -0.56
N ASN A 143 0.89 17.04 -0.69
CA ASN A 143 1.26 17.75 -1.93
C ASN A 143 1.44 16.83 -3.15
N ALA A 144 1.75 15.53 -2.94
CA ALA A 144 1.89 14.55 -4.03
C ALA A 144 0.54 14.02 -4.54
N GLY A 145 -0.54 14.19 -3.78
CA GLY A 145 -1.90 13.79 -4.15
C GLY A 145 -2.62 12.97 -3.09
N ALA A 146 -3.49 12.06 -3.53
CA ALA A 146 -4.24 11.16 -2.66
C ALA A 146 -3.28 10.18 -1.98
N GLN A 147 -3.39 10.09 -0.65
CA GLN A 147 -2.54 9.24 0.18
C GLN A 147 -3.29 8.06 0.79
N ALA A 148 -4.60 8.18 0.94
CA ALA A 148 -5.44 7.07 1.40
C ALA A 148 -6.83 7.18 0.79
N ILE A 149 -7.36 6.06 0.31
CA ILE A 149 -8.70 5.93 -0.29
C ILE A 149 -9.43 4.72 0.27
N ARG A 150 -10.75 4.84 0.40
CA ARG A 150 -11.61 3.78 0.91
C ARG A 150 -12.87 3.61 0.07
N CYS A 151 -13.29 2.36 -0.14
CA CYS A 151 -14.64 2.02 -0.60
C CYS A 151 -15.08 0.70 0.04
N GLY A 152 -16.18 0.70 0.78
CA GLY A 152 -16.65 -0.50 1.48
C GLY A 152 -15.56 -1.14 2.33
N ARG A 153 -15.21 -2.38 2.02
CA ARG A 153 -14.17 -3.18 2.69
C ARG A 153 -12.78 -3.07 2.05
N THR A 154 -12.56 -2.05 1.25
CA THR A 154 -11.28 -1.82 0.56
C THR A 154 -10.63 -0.55 1.08
N LEU A 155 -9.37 -0.65 1.51
CA LEU A 155 -8.48 0.46 1.86
C LEU A 155 -7.25 0.43 0.96
N GLY A 156 -6.94 1.54 0.32
CA GLY A 156 -5.66 1.77 -0.37
C GLY A 156 -4.89 2.88 0.31
N VAL A 157 -3.62 2.65 0.65
CA VAL A 157 -2.70 3.66 1.19
C VAL A 157 -1.47 3.78 0.30
N GLN A 158 -1.07 5.02 -0.05
CA GLN A 158 0.10 5.26 -0.89
C GLN A 158 1.40 5.08 -0.12
N PHE A 159 1.37 5.41 1.15
CA PHE A 159 2.49 5.28 2.07
C PHE A 159 2.71 3.83 2.54
N HIS A 160 3.80 3.62 3.27
CA HIS A 160 4.27 2.33 3.71
C HIS A 160 4.17 2.17 5.24
N PRO A 161 3.02 1.76 5.79
CA PRO A 161 2.87 1.51 7.23
C PRO A 161 3.61 0.27 7.71
N GLU A 162 4.01 -0.61 6.80
CA GLU A 162 4.73 -1.85 7.10
C GLU A 162 6.22 -1.66 7.36
N VAL A 163 6.78 -0.48 7.01
CA VAL A 163 8.23 -0.27 6.99
C VAL A 163 8.83 -0.20 8.39
N ASP A 164 9.80 -1.07 8.63
CA ASP A 164 10.74 -1.01 9.74
C ASP A 164 12.16 -0.65 9.26
N CYS A 165 13.11 -0.56 10.21
CA CYS A 165 14.49 -0.21 9.88
C CYS A 165 15.20 -1.28 9.00
N GLU A 166 14.79 -2.55 9.05
CA GLU A 166 15.36 -3.63 8.24
C GLU A 166 14.89 -3.50 6.80
N ILE A 167 13.58 -3.34 6.59
CA ILE A 167 12.97 -3.11 5.28
C ILE A 167 13.59 -1.88 4.62
N LEU A 168 13.69 -0.78 5.36
CA LEU A 168 14.26 0.46 4.83
C LEU A 168 15.71 0.32 4.40
N ARG A 169 16.54 -0.32 5.22
CA ARG A 169 17.95 -0.60 4.85
C ARG A 169 18.05 -1.48 3.61
N ALA A 170 17.16 -2.46 3.47
CA ALA A 170 17.11 -3.32 2.28
C ALA A 170 16.74 -2.50 1.02
N TRP A 171 15.79 -1.58 1.11
CA TRP A 171 15.43 -0.72 -0.01
C TRP A 171 16.54 0.23 -0.41
N ILE A 172 17.17 0.90 0.55
CA ILE A 172 18.33 1.78 0.31
C ILE A 172 19.45 0.98 -0.36
N GLY A 173 19.77 -0.21 0.16
CA GLY A 173 20.84 -1.05 -0.40
C GLY A 173 20.52 -1.63 -1.79
N ALA A 174 19.26 -1.69 -2.20
CA ALA A 174 18.81 -2.13 -3.51
C ALA A 174 18.64 -0.97 -4.51
N SER A 175 18.59 0.27 -4.03
CA SER A 175 18.45 1.47 -4.87
C SER A 175 19.76 1.76 -5.61
N GLU A 176 19.67 2.20 -6.87
CA GLU A 176 20.82 2.77 -7.55
C GLU A 176 21.14 4.13 -6.91
N VAL A 177 22.36 4.29 -6.38
CA VAL A 177 22.80 5.50 -5.67
C VAL A 177 22.53 6.77 -6.48
N ASP A 178 22.75 6.72 -7.78
CA ASP A 178 22.52 7.83 -8.70
C ASP A 178 21.05 8.25 -8.80
N GLU A 179 20.11 7.33 -8.55
CA GLU A 179 18.66 7.62 -8.70
C GLU A 179 18.16 8.56 -7.59
N LEU A 180 18.57 8.37 -6.36
CA LEU A 180 18.19 9.25 -5.24
C LEU A 180 18.87 10.61 -5.35
N GLU A 181 20.15 10.64 -5.73
CA GLU A 181 20.93 11.88 -5.90
C GLU A 181 20.35 12.80 -6.98
N VAL A 182 19.82 12.25 -8.09
CA VAL A 182 19.16 13.02 -9.16
C VAL A 182 18.00 13.89 -8.61
N PHE A 183 17.31 13.40 -7.58
CA PHE A 183 16.21 14.12 -6.93
C PHE A 183 16.65 14.91 -5.70
N GLY A 184 17.95 14.94 -5.39
CA GLY A 184 18.50 15.63 -4.22
C GLY A 184 18.17 14.94 -2.89
N ILE A 185 17.84 13.65 -2.94
CA ILE A 185 17.52 12.84 -1.77
C ILE A 185 18.82 12.28 -1.20
N VAL A 186 19.05 12.53 0.08
CA VAL A 186 20.25 12.10 0.79
C VAL A 186 19.91 10.90 1.67
N GLU A 187 20.45 9.74 1.34
CA GLU A 187 20.19 8.47 2.06
C GLU A 187 20.44 8.57 3.57
N SER A 188 21.54 9.23 3.97
CA SER A 188 21.86 9.38 5.40
C SER A 188 20.78 10.15 6.16
N GLN A 189 20.11 11.12 5.53
CA GLN A 189 19.00 11.84 6.17
C GLN A 189 17.80 10.93 6.40
N ILE A 190 17.48 10.07 5.43
CA ILE A 190 16.41 9.09 5.60
C ILE A 190 16.75 8.14 6.75
N ILE A 191 17.99 7.65 6.82
CA ILE A 191 18.42 6.72 7.88
C ILE A 191 18.39 7.40 9.24
N ASP A 192 18.91 8.63 9.35
CA ASP A 192 19.00 9.38 10.62
C ASP A 192 17.61 9.68 11.20
N GLU A 193 16.62 9.99 10.35
CA GLU A 193 15.24 10.21 10.79
C GLU A 193 14.52 8.91 11.17
N SER A 194 14.93 7.79 10.59
CA SER A 194 14.13 6.55 10.60
C SER A 194 14.08 5.87 11.95
N GLU A 195 15.05 6.01 12.84
CA GLU A 195 14.98 5.38 14.16
C GLU A 195 13.82 5.96 14.99
N ASP A 196 13.66 7.28 14.99
CA ASP A 196 12.59 7.96 15.71
C ASP A 196 11.22 7.75 15.01
N GLU A 197 11.18 7.81 13.67
CA GLU A 197 9.94 7.69 12.92
C GLU A 197 9.41 6.26 12.91
N VAL A 198 10.27 5.24 12.83
CA VAL A 198 9.87 3.83 12.98
C VAL A 198 9.33 3.59 14.39
N ALA A 199 9.94 4.19 15.44
CA ALA A 199 9.40 4.07 16.79
C ALA A 199 7.98 4.65 16.89
N ARG A 200 7.72 5.80 16.25
CA ARG A 200 6.35 6.36 16.17
C ARG A 200 5.40 5.50 15.36
N ALA A 201 5.86 4.93 14.23
CA ALA A 201 5.06 4.01 13.43
C ALA A 201 4.67 2.77 14.25
N VAL A 202 5.61 2.18 15.00
CA VAL A 202 5.34 1.05 15.92
C VAL A 202 4.24 1.39 16.91
N GLU A 203 4.23 2.61 17.48
CA GLU A 203 3.17 3.07 18.39
C GLU A 203 1.83 3.29 17.67
N ALA A 204 1.84 3.70 16.41
CA ALA A 204 0.63 3.99 15.63
C ALA A 204 -0.04 2.74 15.03
N ILE A 205 0.74 1.70 14.71
CA ILE A 205 0.26 0.48 14.03
C ILE A 205 -0.89 -0.22 14.76
N PRO A 206 -0.89 -0.43 16.07
CA PRO A 206 -2.03 -1.05 16.76
C PRO A 206 -3.35 -0.32 16.50
N GLY A 207 -3.35 1.01 16.60
CA GLY A 207 -4.54 1.82 16.32
C GLY A 207 -4.94 1.81 14.84
N PHE A 208 -3.97 1.74 13.92
CA PHE A 208 -4.24 1.59 12.49
C PHE A 208 -4.92 0.25 12.19
N ILE A 209 -4.42 -0.86 12.77
CA ILE A 209 -4.97 -2.20 12.55
C ILE A 209 -6.37 -2.32 13.19
N GLU A 210 -6.55 -1.88 14.43
CA GLU A 210 -7.85 -1.87 15.10
C GLU A 210 -8.89 -1.12 14.27
N TRP A 211 -8.57 0.09 13.84
CA TRP A 211 -9.45 0.88 12.97
C TRP A 211 -9.71 0.19 11.62
N PHE A 212 -8.67 -0.40 10.99
CA PHE A 212 -8.84 -1.14 9.74
C PHE A 212 -9.81 -2.31 9.92
N VAL A 213 -9.68 -3.07 10.99
CA VAL A 213 -10.55 -4.22 11.29
C VAL A 213 -12.00 -3.76 11.53
N GLU A 214 -12.20 -2.78 12.40
CA GLU A 214 -13.53 -2.34 12.83
C GLU A 214 -14.27 -1.56 11.73
N GLU A 215 -13.60 -0.60 11.11
CA GLU A 215 -14.24 0.35 10.21
C GLU A 215 -14.18 -0.06 8.74
N VAL A 216 -13.15 -0.82 8.34
CA VAL A 216 -12.96 -1.24 6.95
C VAL A 216 -13.34 -2.71 6.78
N ALA A 217 -12.64 -3.63 7.45
CA ALA A 217 -12.81 -5.06 7.21
C ALA A 217 -14.21 -5.57 7.63
N GLN A 218 -14.79 -5.01 8.69
CA GLN A 218 -16.15 -5.29 9.15
C GLN A 218 -17.19 -4.32 8.57
N GLY A 219 -16.76 -3.37 7.75
CA GLY A 219 -17.62 -2.38 7.12
C GLY A 219 -18.66 -2.99 6.16
N PRO A 220 -19.55 -2.17 5.61
CA PRO A 220 -20.57 -2.63 4.68
C PRO A 220 -19.93 -3.17 3.39
N ILE A 221 -20.47 -4.28 2.86
CA ILE A 221 -20.11 -4.75 1.52
C ILE A 221 -20.71 -3.79 0.51
N LYS A 222 -19.88 -2.95 -0.08
CA LYS A 222 -20.25 -2.05 -1.19
C LYS A 222 -19.40 -2.45 -2.39
N GLY A 223 -20.03 -2.53 -3.56
CA GLY A 223 -19.27 -2.63 -4.82
C GLY A 223 -18.51 -1.32 -5.05
N CYS A 224 -17.24 -1.43 -5.32
CA CYS A 224 -16.36 -0.33 -5.70
C CYS A 224 -16.23 -0.28 -7.22
#